data_252facfa108ea9ff778c9451a5ad6c19
#
_entry.id   252facfa108ea9ff778c9451a5ad6c19
#
_cell.length_a   1.000
_cell.length_b   1.000
_cell.length_c   1.000
_cell.angle_alpha   90.00
_cell.angle_beta   90.00
_cell.angle_gamma   90.00
#
_symmetry.space_group_name_H-M   'P 1'
#
loop_
_entity.id
_entity.type
_entity.pdbx_description
1 polymer ?
#
loop_
_entity_poly.entity_id
_entity_poly.type
_entity_poly.pdbx_seq_one_letter_code
_entity_poly.pdbx_strand_id
1 'polypeptide(L)'
;MKKRKVGILLFDYVDVLDFAGPAEVLSLTANNKAEQTLTLYKKQLLPTRPFEVFTLSETGKGIKTHSGTKIEPDFSINDRHPTLDILIIPGGPLRAVQNIAKNQKILDWIKKHKNIEYISSVCTGAYILGGTGLLDGKKATTHHLALKLIQEKYPEIQVLSDRKVVQDGNIITSGGVSSGINMALYVVKRVLGETIAERTAKTLEFTI
;
A
#
# COMPACT_ATOMS: atom_id res chain seq x y z
N MET A 1 -20.51 -9.57 -0.11
CA MET A 1 -19.38 -9.25 -1.02
C MET A 1 -18.16 -10.07 -0.64
N LYS A 2 -17.25 -10.36 -1.58
CA LYS A 2 -15.97 -11.04 -1.29
C LYS A 2 -15.13 -10.10 -0.40
N LYS A 3 -14.63 -10.61 0.73
CA LYS A 3 -13.65 -9.90 1.58
C LYS A 3 -12.28 -9.98 0.89
N ARG A 4 -11.62 -8.83 0.67
CA ARG A 4 -10.26 -8.76 0.10
C ARG A 4 -9.23 -8.82 1.20
N LYS A 5 -8.21 -9.63 0.98
CA LYS A 5 -7.06 -9.77 1.85
C LYS A 5 -5.94 -8.86 1.36
N VAL A 6 -5.55 -7.92 2.21
CA VAL A 6 -4.57 -6.88 1.90
C VAL A 6 -3.31 -7.11 2.70
N GLY A 7 -2.20 -7.36 2.02
CA GLY A 7 -0.89 -7.43 2.65
C GLY A 7 -0.15 -6.11 2.52
N ILE A 8 0.45 -5.65 3.61
CA ILE A 8 1.32 -4.47 3.61
C ILE A 8 2.74 -4.91 3.95
N LEU A 9 3.68 -4.68 3.03
CA LEU A 9 5.10 -5.01 3.24
C LEU A 9 5.73 -4.04 4.23
N LEU A 10 6.30 -4.54 5.31
CA LEU A 10 7.06 -3.75 6.29
C LEU A 10 8.55 -4.10 6.24
N PHE A 11 9.38 -3.11 6.48
CA PHE A 11 10.83 -3.23 6.56
C PHE A 11 11.42 -2.16 7.49
N ASP A 12 12.64 -2.35 7.94
CA ASP A 12 13.28 -1.36 8.80
C ASP A 12 13.38 0.01 8.12
N TYR A 13 13.06 1.06 8.86
CA TYR A 13 12.96 2.45 8.42
C TYR A 13 11.81 2.76 7.46
N VAL A 14 10.78 1.92 7.37
CA VAL A 14 9.53 2.26 6.66
C VAL A 14 8.91 3.54 7.26
N ASP A 15 8.33 4.40 6.42
CA ASP A 15 7.59 5.56 6.89
C ASP A 15 6.21 5.15 7.43
N VAL A 16 5.90 5.57 8.66
CA VAL A 16 4.69 5.12 9.38
C VAL A 16 3.42 5.42 8.60
N LEU A 17 3.26 6.65 8.10
CA LEU A 17 2.03 7.04 7.43
C LEU A 17 1.84 6.34 6.09
N ASP A 18 2.91 5.89 5.44
CA ASP A 18 2.86 5.17 4.17
C ASP A 18 2.18 3.80 4.27
N PHE A 19 2.22 3.17 5.46
CA PHE A 19 1.51 1.92 5.70
C PHE A 19 0.28 2.09 6.60
N ALA A 20 0.37 2.90 7.65
CA ALA A 20 -0.72 3.09 8.61
C ALA A 20 -1.90 3.85 7.97
N GLY A 21 -1.63 4.85 7.10
CA GLY A 21 -2.68 5.57 6.37
C GLY A 21 -3.55 4.64 5.52
N PRO A 22 -2.99 3.86 4.59
CA PRO A 22 -3.75 2.85 3.86
C PRO A 22 -4.43 1.81 4.74
N ALA A 23 -3.76 1.33 5.79
CA ALA A 23 -4.33 0.35 6.72
C ALA A 23 -5.58 0.89 7.40
N GLU A 24 -5.55 2.13 7.87
CA GLU A 24 -6.69 2.79 8.53
C GLU A 24 -7.85 2.97 7.57
N VAL A 25 -7.61 3.53 6.36
CA VAL A 25 -8.63 3.69 5.33
C VAL A 25 -9.37 2.38 5.06
N LEU A 26 -8.61 1.31 4.79
CA LEU A 26 -9.17 0.00 4.42
C LEU A 26 -9.89 -0.66 5.60
N SER A 27 -9.36 -0.51 6.81
CA SER A 27 -9.95 -1.08 8.04
C SER A 27 -11.26 -0.38 8.44
N LEU A 28 -11.37 0.93 8.23
CA LEU A 28 -12.58 1.72 8.50
C LEU A 28 -13.64 1.59 7.40
N THR A 29 -13.28 1.06 6.22
CA THR A 29 -14.26 0.88 5.13
C THR A 29 -15.32 -0.15 5.50
N ALA A 30 -16.59 0.23 5.36
CA ALA A 30 -17.74 -0.62 5.63
C ALA A 30 -18.66 -0.73 4.40
N ASN A 31 -19.43 -1.82 4.29
CA ASN A 31 -20.29 -2.07 3.11
C ASN A 31 -21.48 -1.09 3.02
N ASN A 32 -21.95 -0.59 4.17
CA ASN A 32 -23.10 0.31 4.24
C ASN A 32 -23.00 1.30 5.40
N LYS A 33 -23.91 2.27 5.45
CA LYS A 33 -23.92 3.32 6.46
C LYS A 33 -24.11 2.80 7.89
N ALA A 34 -24.95 1.77 8.09
CA ALA A 34 -25.19 1.20 9.41
C ALA A 34 -23.93 0.53 9.97
N GLU A 35 -23.22 -0.27 9.15
CA GLU A 35 -21.93 -0.84 9.52
C GLU A 35 -20.88 0.26 9.80
N GLN A 36 -20.83 1.32 8.98
CA GLN A 36 -19.92 2.44 9.19
C GLN A 36 -20.14 3.11 10.56
N THR A 37 -21.41 3.32 10.94
CA THR A 37 -21.74 3.87 12.26
C THR A 37 -21.33 2.91 13.38
N LEU A 38 -21.51 1.59 13.20
CA LEU A 38 -21.11 0.60 14.18
C LEU A 38 -19.60 0.56 14.44
N THR A 39 -18.76 0.93 13.49
CA THR A 39 -17.30 0.95 13.69
C THR A 39 -16.87 1.92 14.80
N LEU A 40 -17.65 2.97 15.06
CA LEU A 40 -17.38 3.93 16.14
C LEU A 40 -17.61 3.36 17.54
N TYR A 41 -18.45 2.33 17.67
CA TYR A 41 -18.88 1.79 18.98
C TYR A 41 -18.29 0.41 19.28
N LYS A 42 -17.80 -0.30 18.26
CA LYS A 42 -17.28 -1.65 18.43
C LYS A 42 -15.78 -1.63 18.66
N LYS A 43 -15.31 -2.27 19.74
CA LYS A 43 -13.89 -2.44 20.02
C LYS A 43 -13.19 -3.30 18.95
N GLN A 44 -13.91 -4.28 18.39
CA GLN A 44 -13.38 -5.18 17.37
C GLN A 44 -13.90 -4.78 15.99
N LEU A 45 -13.05 -4.98 14.98
CA LEU A 45 -13.44 -4.78 13.60
C LEU A 45 -14.59 -5.70 13.20
N LEU A 46 -15.54 -5.18 12.43
CA LEU A 46 -16.69 -5.95 12.00
C LEU A 46 -16.28 -7.13 11.13
N PRO A 47 -16.80 -8.34 11.36
CA PRO A 47 -16.48 -9.51 10.54
C PRO A 47 -16.92 -9.36 9.09
N THR A 48 -17.92 -8.52 8.83
CA THR A 48 -18.47 -8.21 7.50
C THR A 48 -17.68 -7.18 6.71
N ARG A 49 -16.63 -6.58 7.30
CA ARG A 49 -15.79 -5.56 6.62
C ARG A 49 -15.26 -6.09 5.28
N PRO A 50 -15.20 -5.23 4.24
CA PRO A 50 -14.81 -5.65 2.89
C PRO A 50 -13.32 -5.94 2.74
N PHE A 51 -12.47 -5.39 3.63
CA PHE A 51 -11.02 -5.59 3.62
C PHE A 51 -10.55 -6.21 4.94
N GLU A 52 -9.57 -7.09 4.82
CA GLU A 52 -8.81 -7.64 5.94
C GLU A 52 -7.35 -7.35 5.70
N VAL A 53 -6.77 -6.51 6.58
CA VAL A 53 -5.41 -5.99 6.43
C VAL A 53 -4.47 -6.75 7.33
N PHE A 54 -3.34 -7.16 6.80
CA PHE A 54 -2.22 -7.74 7.56
C PHE A 54 -0.91 -7.09 7.14
N THR A 55 0.04 -7.14 8.04
CA THR A 55 1.40 -6.67 7.83
C THR A 55 2.35 -7.86 7.65
N LEU A 56 3.29 -7.73 6.73
CA LEU A 56 4.30 -8.76 6.46
C LEU A 56 5.69 -8.15 6.43
N SER A 57 6.69 -8.86 6.95
CA SER A 57 8.10 -8.50 6.76
C SER A 57 8.89 -9.69 6.23
N GLU A 58 10.13 -9.47 5.84
CA GLU A 58 10.98 -10.56 5.33
C GLU A 58 11.09 -11.71 6.32
N THR A 59 11.25 -11.42 7.60
CA THR A 59 11.54 -12.42 8.63
C THR A 59 10.41 -12.67 9.61
N GLY A 60 9.33 -11.87 9.58
CA GLY A 60 8.28 -11.88 10.61
C GLY A 60 8.70 -11.27 11.94
N LYS A 61 9.96 -10.86 12.10
CA LYS A 61 10.47 -10.21 13.31
C LYS A 61 10.08 -8.74 13.34
N GLY A 62 10.03 -8.15 14.52
CA GLY A 62 9.79 -6.73 14.74
C GLY A 62 10.72 -5.85 13.93
N ILE A 63 10.16 -4.78 13.39
CA ILE A 63 10.89 -3.76 12.62
C ILE A 63 10.89 -2.43 13.38
N LYS A 64 11.83 -1.55 13.07
CA LYS A 64 11.86 -0.18 13.57
C LYS A 64 11.60 0.77 12.43
N THR A 65 10.54 1.58 12.56
CA THR A 65 10.17 2.59 11.55
C THR A 65 11.16 3.75 11.52
N HIS A 66 11.08 4.59 10.51
CA HIS A 66 11.90 5.81 10.40
C HIS A 66 11.68 6.77 11.59
N SER A 67 10.45 6.85 12.11
CA SER A 67 10.14 7.64 13.30
C SER A 67 10.59 7.01 14.63
N GLY A 68 11.17 5.79 14.59
CA GLY A 68 11.64 5.07 15.77
C GLY A 68 10.61 4.16 16.44
N THR A 69 9.37 4.12 15.97
CA THR A 69 8.32 3.22 16.47
C THR A 69 8.67 1.76 16.14
N LYS A 70 8.48 0.86 17.08
CA LYS A 70 8.64 -0.59 16.86
C LYS A 70 7.29 -1.20 16.48
N ILE A 71 7.29 -2.05 15.47
CA ILE A 71 6.12 -2.75 14.95
C ILE A 71 6.43 -4.23 14.85
N GLU A 72 5.52 -5.08 15.32
CA GLU A 72 5.57 -6.53 15.11
C GLU A 72 4.69 -6.87 13.90
N PRO A 73 5.24 -7.36 12.79
CA PRO A 73 4.47 -7.82 11.64
C PRO A 73 3.63 -9.05 11.97
N ASP A 74 2.46 -9.17 11.33
CA ASP A 74 1.59 -10.34 11.53
C ASP A 74 2.20 -11.63 10.94
N PHE A 75 2.98 -11.52 9.84
CA PHE A 75 3.56 -12.68 9.15
C PHE A 75 4.97 -12.38 8.61
N SER A 76 5.72 -13.46 8.36
CA SER A 76 6.87 -13.44 7.46
C SER A 76 6.43 -13.73 6.03
N ILE A 77 7.10 -13.11 5.04
CA ILE A 77 6.91 -13.48 3.62
C ILE A 77 7.36 -14.92 3.30
N ASN A 78 8.16 -15.52 4.18
CA ASN A 78 8.66 -16.90 4.05
C ASN A 78 7.73 -17.94 4.67
N ASP A 79 6.79 -17.50 5.54
CA ASP A 79 5.86 -18.39 6.22
C ASP A 79 4.53 -18.48 5.46
N ARG A 80 3.68 -19.41 5.89
CA ARG A 80 2.32 -19.50 5.37
C ARG A 80 1.51 -18.31 5.85
N HIS A 81 1.15 -17.43 4.95
CA HIS A 81 0.25 -16.29 5.17
C HIS A 81 -1.01 -16.42 4.29
N PRO A 82 -2.07 -15.63 4.55
CA PRO A 82 -3.26 -15.60 3.71
C PRO A 82 -2.94 -15.26 2.25
N THR A 83 -3.64 -15.87 1.30
CA THR A 83 -3.52 -15.50 -0.12
C THR A 83 -4.00 -14.05 -0.29
N LEU A 84 -3.15 -13.19 -0.82
CA LEU A 84 -3.43 -11.77 -0.98
C LEU A 84 -4.29 -11.50 -2.22
N ASP A 85 -5.22 -10.58 -2.10
CA ASP A 85 -5.93 -9.95 -3.22
C ASP A 85 -5.28 -8.59 -3.58
N ILE A 86 -4.70 -7.92 -2.60
CA ILE A 86 -4.04 -6.61 -2.75
C ILE A 86 -2.72 -6.62 -1.98
N LEU A 87 -1.67 -6.07 -2.59
CA LEU A 87 -0.37 -5.85 -1.96
C LEU A 87 -0.05 -4.36 -1.94
N ILE A 88 0.36 -3.83 -0.78
CA ILE A 88 0.79 -2.44 -0.62
C ILE A 88 2.28 -2.43 -0.24
N ILE A 89 3.05 -1.64 -0.98
CA ILE A 89 4.49 -1.45 -0.81
C ILE A 89 4.72 0.00 -0.36
N PRO A 90 4.89 0.26 0.94
CA PRO A 90 5.18 1.58 1.47
C PRO A 90 6.60 2.03 1.11
N GLY A 91 6.87 3.31 1.32
CA GLY A 91 8.19 3.88 1.18
C GLY A 91 8.91 4.12 2.51
N GLY A 92 9.93 4.93 2.44
CA GLY A 92 10.83 5.30 3.52
C GLY A 92 12.01 6.10 2.99
N PRO A 93 13.02 6.38 3.80
CA PRO A 93 14.25 7.01 3.37
C PRO A 93 14.90 6.27 2.21
N LEU A 94 15.43 6.99 1.23
CA LEU A 94 15.97 6.39 0.00
C LEU A 94 16.98 5.26 0.24
N ARG A 95 17.86 5.39 1.24
CA ARG A 95 18.83 4.31 1.56
C ARG A 95 18.17 3.02 2.00
N ALA A 96 17.10 3.11 2.82
CA ALA A 96 16.35 1.93 3.24
C ALA A 96 15.66 1.28 2.04
N VAL A 97 14.95 2.08 1.25
CA VAL A 97 14.25 1.64 0.04
C VAL A 97 15.20 1.03 -0.99
N GLN A 98 16.38 1.63 -1.19
CA GLN A 98 17.41 1.10 -2.10
C GLN A 98 17.98 -0.26 -1.62
N ASN A 99 18.08 -0.48 -0.30
CA ASN A 99 18.48 -1.77 0.25
C ASN A 99 17.43 -2.84 -0.02
N ILE A 100 16.13 -2.50 0.18
CA ILE A 100 15.02 -3.41 -0.13
C ILE A 100 14.97 -3.71 -1.64
N ALA A 101 15.19 -2.71 -2.50
CA ALA A 101 15.22 -2.89 -3.96
C ALA A 101 16.42 -3.71 -4.48
N LYS A 102 17.37 -4.08 -3.60
CA LYS A 102 18.47 -5.04 -3.87
C LYS A 102 18.22 -6.42 -3.26
N ASN A 103 17.20 -6.55 -2.41
CA ASN A 103 16.89 -7.81 -1.75
C ASN A 103 16.08 -8.71 -2.69
N GLN A 104 16.78 -9.65 -3.34
CA GLN A 104 16.18 -10.53 -4.35
C GLN A 104 15.02 -11.35 -3.81
N LYS A 105 15.06 -11.77 -2.53
CA LYS A 105 13.96 -12.54 -1.91
C LYS A 105 12.66 -11.73 -1.85
N ILE A 106 12.75 -10.46 -1.44
CA ILE A 106 11.60 -9.55 -1.40
C ILE A 106 11.09 -9.28 -2.82
N LEU A 107 11.98 -8.98 -3.77
CA LEU A 107 11.60 -8.71 -5.15
C LEU A 107 10.91 -9.93 -5.79
N ASP A 108 11.44 -11.12 -5.60
CA ASP A 108 10.84 -12.36 -6.14
C ASP A 108 9.49 -12.65 -5.47
N TRP A 109 9.36 -12.38 -4.16
CA TRP A 109 8.09 -12.51 -3.47
C TRP A 109 7.05 -11.52 -4.04
N ILE A 110 7.39 -10.25 -4.26
CA ILE A 110 6.50 -9.29 -4.90
C ILE A 110 6.10 -9.77 -6.31
N LYS A 111 7.05 -10.27 -7.12
CA LYS A 111 6.79 -10.79 -8.47
C LYS A 111 5.80 -11.96 -8.49
N LYS A 112 5.83 -12.84 -7.48
CA LYS A 112 4.86 -13.94 -7.35
C LYS A 112 3.41 -13.44 -7.25
N HIS A 113 3.21 -12.21 -6.78
CA HIS A 113 1.88 -11.57 -6.65
C HIS A 113 1.45 -10.74 -7.88
N LYS A 114 2.19 -10.81 -9.01
CA LYS A 114 1.91 -9.98 -10.22
C LYS A 114 0.48 -10.09 -10.78
N ASN A 115 -0.23 -11.19 -10.50
CA ASN A 115 -1.56 -11.47 -11.02
C ASN A 115 -2.69 -11.25 -10.00
N ILE A 116 -2.44 -10.66 -8.84
CA ILE A 116 -3.49 -10.31 -7.87
C ILE A 116 -4.31 -9.11 -8.34
N GLU A 117 -5.41 -8.82 -7.63
CA GLU A 117 -6.34 -7.75 -8.02
C GLU A 117 -5.63 -6.39 -8.15
N TYR A 118 -4.79 -6.02 -7.14
CA TYR A 118 -3.96 -4.81 -7.21
C TYR A 118 -2.61 -4.99 -6.50
N ILE A 119 -1.56 -4.42 -7.09
CA ILE A 119 -0.30 -4.12 -6.42
C ILE A 119 -0.19 -2.60 -6.32
N SER A 120 0.01 -2.08 -5.12
CA SER A 120 0.07 -0.65 -4.90
C SER A 120 1.39 -0.25 -4.26
N SER A 121 1.87 0.96 -4.56
CA SER A 121 3.00 1.56 -3.86
C SER A 121 2.68 2.96 -3.35
N VAL A 122 3.26 3.32 -2.22
CA VAL A 122 3.16 4.64 -1.63
C VAL A 122 4.55 5.27 -1.57
N CYS A 123 4.63 6.56 -1.87
CA CYS A 123 5.87 7.33 -1.71
C CYS A 123 7.03 6.71 -2.51
N THR A 124 8.19 6.55 -1.88
CA THR A 124 9.38 5.90 -2.47
C THR A 124 9.23 4.39 -2.63
N GLY A 125 8.13 3.77 -2.19
CA GLY A 125 7.82 2.36 -2.43
C GLY A 125 7.79 1.99 -3.92
N ALA A 126 7.48 2.95 -4.80
CA ALA A 126 7.57 2.76 -6.25
C ALA A 126 9.00 2.40 -6.72
N TYR A 127 10.04 2.81 -6.00
CA TYR A 127 11.42 2.42 -6.29
C TYR A 127 11.65 0.91 -6.06
N ILE A 128 11.06 0.36 -4.99
CA ILE A 128 11.09 -1.10 -4.73
C ILE A 128 10.35 -1.83 -5.85
N LEU A 129 9.17 -1.35 -6.20
CA LEU A 129 8.35 -1.95 -7.25
C LEU A 129 9.05 -1.87 -8.63
N GLY A 130 9.76 -0.78 -8.93
CA GLY A 130 10.61 -0.65 -10.12
C GLY A 130 11.69 -1.73 -10.17
N GLY A 131 12.31 -2.05 -9.03
CA GLY A 131 13.30 -3.12 -8.93
C GLY A 131 12.78 -4.53 -9.30
N THR A 132 11.47 -4.72 -9.30
CA THR A 132 10.86 -5.98 -9.76
C THR A 132 10.71 -6.09 -11.27
N GLY A 133 10.82 -4.99 -12.03
CA GLY A 133 10.48 -4.92 -13.45
C GLY A 133 8.97 -4.89 -13.75
N LEU A 134 8.10 -4.91 -12.74
CA LEU A 134 6.64 -4.87 -12.93
C LEU A 134 6.13 -3.50 -13.42
N LEU A 135 6.96 -2.46 -13.30
CA LEU A 135 6.66 -1.10 -13.78
C LEU A 135 7.20 -0.82 -15.21
N ASP A 136 7.94 -1.75 -15.82
CA ASP A 136 8.52 -1.54 -17.15
C ASP A 136 7.43 -1.30 -18.18
N GLY A 137 7.56 -0.23 -18.97
CA GLY A 137 6.56 0.24 -19.94
C GLY A 137 5.30 0.85 -19.34
N LYS A 138 5.21 1.03 -18.02
CA LYS A 138 4.01 1.53 -17.35
C LYS A 138 4.13 2.98 -16.87
N LYS A 139 2.99 3.62 -16.74
CA LYS A 139 2.86 4.91 -16.06
C LYS A 139 2.90 4.73 -14.56
N ALA A 140 3.71 5.54 -13.87
CA ALA A 140 3.81 5.51 -12.42
C ALA A 140 4.09 6.90 -11.84
N THR A 141 3.83 7.08 -10.56
CA THR A 141 4.26 8.24 -9.78
C THR A 141 4.93 7.79 -8.49
N THR A 142 5.59 8.73 -7.83
CA THR A 142 6.29 8.52 -6.57
C THR A 142 6.36 9.81 -5.77
N HIS A 143 7.05 9.81 -4.64
CA HIS A 143 7.36 11.03 -3.89
C HIS A 143 8.07 12.07 -4.80
N HIS A 144 7.67 13.33 -4.72
CA HIS A 144 8.16 14.39 -5.64
C HIS A 144 9.69 14.52 -5.68
N LEU A 145 10.39 14.30 -4.54
CA LEU A 145 11.85 14.30 -4.48
C LEU A 145 12.51 13.06 -5.12
N ALA A 146 11.76 12.01 -5.40
CA ALA A 146 12.26 10.76 -5.98
C ALA A 146 11.93 10.59 -7.46
N LEU A 147 11.16 11.49 -8.08
CA LEU A 147 10.72 11.39 -9.48
C LEU A 147 11.91 11.23 -10.44
N LYS A 148 12.89 12.13 -10.34
CA LYS A 148 14.10 12.08 -11.17
C LYS A 148 14.89 10.82 -10.93
N LEU A 149 15.10 10.43 -9.67
CA LEU A 149 15.84 9.23 -9.30
C LEU A 149 15.22 7.94 -9.87
N ILE A 150 13.89 7.80 -9.80
CA ILE A 150 13.17 6.65 -10.37
C ILE A 150 13.32 6.63 -11.89
N GLN A 151 13.14 7.77 -12.58
CA GLN A 151 13.25 7.88 -14.03
C GLN A 151 14.66 7.50 -14.51
N GLU A 152 15.70 7.96 -13.80
CA GLU A 152 17.09 7.64 -14.13
C GLU A 152 17.43 6.17 -13.86
N LYS A 153 16.91 5.61 -12.75
CA LYS A 153 17.22 4.24 -12.36
C LYS A 153 16.46 3.20 -13.18
N TYR A 154 15.24 3.50 -13.56
CA TYR A 154 14.33 2.61 -14.30
C TYR A 154 13.77 3.36 -15.52
N PRO A 155 14.55 3.50 -16.60
CA PRO A 155 14.22 4.35 -17.75
C PRO A 155 12.97 3.88 -18.51
N GLU A 156 12.59 2.62 -18.39
CA GLU A 156 11.39 2.05 -19.02
C GLU A 156 10.08 2.52 -18.34
N ILE A 157 10.16 3.14 -17.14
CA ILE A 157 8.98 3.63 -16.44
C ILE A 157 8.62 5.01 -16.98
N GLN A 158 7.37 5.24 -17.35
CA GLN A 158 6.85 6.58 -17.65
C GLN A 158 6.45 7.29 -16.35
N VAL A 159 7.37 8.08 -15.76
CA VAL A 159 7.15 8.78 -14.50
C VAL A 159 6.29 10.04 -14.71
N LEU A 160 5.17 10.13 -13.97
CA LEU A 160 4.26 11.26 -13.98
C LEU A 160 4.43 12.09 -12.69
N SER A 161 4.66 13.40 -12.83
CA SER A 161 4.98 14.32 -11.72
C SER A 161 3.76 15.03 -11.13
N ASP A 162 2.68 15.17 -11.90
CA ASP A 162 1.50 15.99 -11.60
C ASP A 162 0.32 15.19 -11.02
N ARG A 163 0.52 13.94 -10.65
CA ARG A 163 -0.53 13.02 -10.19
C ARG A 163 -0.27 12.53 -8.78
N LYS A 164 -1.29 12.63 -7.92
CA LYS A 164 -1.24 12.01 -6.59
C LYS A 164 -1.34 10.49 -6.63
N VAL A 165 -2.15 9.96 -7.56
CA VAL A 165 -2.37 8.52 -7.77
C VAL A 165 -2.37 8.24 -9.27
N VAL A 166 -1.65 7.20 -9.67
CA VAL A 166 -1.59 6.70 -11.05
C VAL A 166 -1.93 5.22 -11.03
N GLN A 167 -2.85 4.81 -11.89
CA GLN A 167 -3.14 3.40 -12.16
C GLN A 167 -2.74 3.03 -13.58
N ASP A 168 -2.04 1.91 -13.74
CA ASP A 168 -1.75 1.30 -15.03
C ASP A 168 -1.92 -0.23 -14.91
N GLY A 169 -2.95 -0.75 -15.54
CA GLY A 169 -3.39 -2.13 -15.34
C GLY A 169 -3.82 -2.40 -13.88
N ASN A 170 -3.24 -3.42 -13.27
CA ASN A 170 -3.45 -3.76 -11.88
C ASN A 170 -2.44 -3.11 -10.91
N ILE A 171 -1.60 -2.20 -11.40
CA ILE A 171 -0.63 -1.49 -10.56
C ILE A 171 -1.14 -0.08 -10.27
N ILE A 172 -1.07 0.31 -8.98
CA ILE A 172 -1.47 1.63 -8.51
C ILE A 172 -0.28 2.22 -7.76
N THR A 173 0.21 3.39 -8.18
CA THR A 173 1.29 4.10 -7.51
C THR A 173 0.81 5.44 -6.98
N SER A 174 1.36 5.90 -5.88
CA SER A 174 1.00 7.20 -5.31
C SER A 174 2.20 8.03 -4.89
N GLY A 175 1.97 9.32 -4.79
CA GLY A 175 2.93 10.30 -4.28
C GLY A 175 3.30 10.08 -2.82
N GLY A 176 3.90 11.09 -2.20
CA GLY A 176 4.47 10.97 -0.85
C GLY A 176 3.44 10.97 0.27
N VAL A 177 3.82 10.35 1.34
CA VAL A 177 3.25 10.35 2.69
C VAL A 177 1.71 10.32 2.74
N SER A 178 1.03 11.47 2.76
CA SER A 178 -0.43 11.55 2.82
C SER A 178 -1.14 10.99 1.57
N SER A 179 -0.45 10.89 0.45
CA SER A 179 -1.00 10.31 -0.79
C SER A 179 -1.33 8.82 -0.66
N GLY A 180 -0.80 8.13 0.35
CA GLY A 180 -1.20 6.77 0.70
C GLY A 180 -2.68 6.67 1.07
N ILE A 181 -3.24 7.69 1.72
CA ILE A 181 -4.67 7.79 2.02
C ILE A 181 -5.47 7.94 0.71
N ASN A 182 -5.04 8.83 -0.19
CA ASN A 182 -5.67 8.98 -1.52
C ASN A 182 -5.64 7.67 -2.32
N MET A 183 -4.50 6.96 -2.31
CA MET A 183 -4.35 5.67 -2.97
C MET A 183 -5.31 4.62 -2.40
N ALA A 184 -5.41 4.51 -1.08
CA ALA A 184 -6.32 3.55 -0.45
C ALA A 184 -7.79 3.88 -0.73
N LEU A 185 -8.20 5.16 -0.68
CA LEU A 185 -9.55 5.60 -1.09
C LEU A 185 -9.80 5.32 -2.57
N TYR A 186 -8.79 5.48 -3.43
CA TYR A 186 -8.88 5.10 -4.84
C TYR A 186 -9.10 3.59 -5.00
N VAL A 187 -8.40 2.75 -4.24
CA VAL A 187 -8.63 1.29 -4.20
C VAL A 187 -10.07 0.98 -3.75
N VAL A 188 -10.55 1.63 -2.68
CA VAL A 188 -11.95 1.47 -2.23
C VAL A 188 -12.93 1.82 -3.35
N LYS A 189 -12.72 2.96 -4.05
CA LYS A 189 -13.53 3.36 -5.21
C LYS A 189 -13.54 2.31 -6.31
N ARG A 190 -12.37 1.73 -6.64
CA ARG A 190 -12.24 0.70 -7.70
C ARG A 190 -12.93 -0.61 -7.34
N VAL A 191 -12.88 -1.00 -6.07
CA VAL A 191 -13.37 -2.28 -5.57
C VAL A 191 -14.86 -2.25 -5.16
N LEU A 192 -15.30 -1.14 -4.56
CA LEU A 192 -16.62 -1.02 -3.92
C LEU A 192 -17.49 0.11 -4.46
N GLY A 193 -16.94 0.94 -5.33
CA GLY A 193 -17.65 2.10 -5.90
C GLY A 193 -17.42 3.42 -5.16
N GLU A 194 -17.76 4.50 -5.84
CA GLU A 194 -17.49 5.88 -5.41
C GLU A 194 -18.19 6.24 -4.09
N THR A 195 -19.47 5.89 -3.95
CA THR A 195 -20.27 6.20 -2.75
C THR A 195 -19.64 5.63 -1.47
N ILE A 196 -19.04 4.43 -1.54
CA ILE A 196 -18.37 3.83 -0.38
C ILE A 196 -17.06 4.56 -0.10
N ALA A 197 -16.29 4.92 -1.14
CA ALA A 197 -15.05 5.67 -0.99
C ALA A 197 -15.29 7.06 -0.35
N GLU A 198 -16.30 7.81 -0.84
CA GLU A 198 -16.67 9.12 -0.28
C GLU A 198 -17.12 9.00 1.19
N ARG A 199 -17.93 7.99 1.51
CA ARG A 199 -18.35 7.74 2.89
C ARG A 199 -17.17 7.41 3.80
N THR A 200 -16.22 6.60 3.32
CA THR A 200 -14.99 6.28 4.04
C THR A 200 -14.14 7.52 4.25
N ALA A 201 -13.96 8.35 3.21
CA ALA A 201 -13.24 9.62 3.32
C ALA A 201 -13.89 10.56 4.36
N LYS A 202 -15.22 10.67 4.33
CA LYS A 202 -15.96 11.46 5.32
C LYS A 202 -15.76 10.95 6.75
N THR A 203 -15.68 9.64 6.95
CA THR A 203 -15.42 9.05 8.28
C THR A 203 -14.01 9.37 8.78
N LEU A 204 -13.05 9.50 7.87
CA LEU A 204 -11.68 9.92 8.15
C LEU A 204 -11.52 11.44 8.28
N GLU A 205 -12.60 12.22 8.06
CA GLU A 205 -12.55 13.69 7.92
C GLU A 205 -11.51 14.15 6.87
N PHE A 206 -11.33 13.32 5.82
CA PHE A 206 -10.35 13.53 4.77
C PHE A 206 -11.03 14.06 3.50
N THR A 207 -10.50 15.17 2.94
CA THR A 207 -10.96 15.73 1.66
C THR A 207 -10.24 15.02 0.51
N ILE A 208 -11.02 14.43 -0.40
CA ILE A 208 -10.51 13.72 -1.59
C ILE A 208 -10.04 14.74 -2.65
#